data_8148ba3181443fa416da4df23b5f5bb2
#
_entry.id   8148ba3181443fa416da4df23b5f5bb2
#
_cell.length_a   1.000
_cell.length_b   1.000
_cell.length_c   1.000
_cell.angle_alpha   90.00
_cell.angle_beta   90.00
_cell.angle_gamma   90.00
#
_symmetry.space_group_name_H-M   'P 1'
#
loop_
_entity.id
_entity.type
_entity.pdbx_description
1 polymer ?
#
loop_
_entity_poly.entity_id
_entity_poly.type
_entity_poly.pdbx_seq_one_letter_code
_entity_poly.pdbx_strand_id
1 'polypeptide(L)'
;GLGKKDLKIHLTLIHFTFYKTKMNLNDLSNISDNFKTTQKMPVLFLGHGSPMNAIEENIFVQGFRNISKEIPKPNVIICISAHWFTNGTFVTAMELPKTIHDFGGFPQALFDVQYLAKGNPELARETAELLSPVLVEEDHNWGLDHGAWSVLRHLYPDADIPVIQLSI
;
A
#
# COMPACT_ATOMS: atom_id res chain seq x y z
N GLY A 1 2.45 35.93 -11.93
CA GLY A 1 2.31 35.01 -10.82
C GLY A 1 1.33 33.91 -11.15
N LEU A 2 1.80 32.73 -11.53
CA LEU A 2 0.97 31.54 -11.76
C LEU A 2 0.73 30.88 -10.41
N GLY A 3 -0.52 30.92 -9.93
CA GLY A 3 -0.92 30.28 -8.69
C GLY A 3 -0.77 28.75 -8.80
N LYS A 4 -0.06 28.17 -7.85
CA LYS A 4 -0.01 26.74 -7.61
C LYS A 4 -1.41 26.24 -7.27
N LYS A 5 -2.04 25.48 -8.15
CA LYS A 5 -3.22 24.68 -7.82
C LYS A 5 -2.73 23.46 -7.04
N ASP A 6 -2.88 23.49 -5.74
CA ASP A 6 -2.70 22.31 -4.91
C ASP A 6 -3.74 21.25 -5.26
N LEU A 7 -3.29 20.18 -5.92
CA LEU A 7 -4.10 19.00 -6.16
C LEU A 7 -4.19 18.23 -4.82
N LYS A 8 -5.22 18.55 -4.04
CA LYS A 8 -5.55 17.80 -2.81
C LYS A 8 -6.17 16.47 -3.21
N ILE A 9 -5.38 15.40 -3.23
CA ILE A 9 -5.93 14.04 -3.26
C ILE A 9 -6.32 13.72 -1.81
N HIS A 10 -7.60 13.85 -1.50
CA HIS A 10 -8.17 13.38 -0.25
C HIS A 10 -8.59 11.93 -0.43
N LEU A 11 -7.81 10.99 0.10
CA LEU A 11 -8.30 9.63 0.27
C LEU A 11 -9.21 9.65 1.51
N THR A 12 -10.49 9.88 1.29
CA THR A 12 -11.51 9.74 2.33
C THR A 12 -12.38 8.57 1.95
N LEU A 13 -12.30 7.49 2.75
CA LEU A 13 -13.20 6.35 2.68
C LEU A 13 -14.64 6.82 2.89
N ILE A 14 -15.46 6.70 1.86
CA ILE A 14 -16.90 6.89 1.98
C ILE A 14 -17.56 5.59 1.54
N HIS A 15 -18.21 4.95 2.47
CA HIS A 15 -19.11 3.83 2.18
C HIS A 15 -20.37 4.39 1.50
N PHE A 16 -20.44 4.34 0.16
CA PHE A 16 -21.63 4.74 -0.58
C PHE A 16 -22.54 3.54 -0.83
N THR A 17 -23.59 3.45 -0.04
CA THR A 17 -24.78 2.69 -0.46
C THR A 17 -25.53 3.55 -1.46
N PHE A 18 -25.46 3.21 -2.75
CA PHE A 18 -26.18 3.91 -3.82
C PHE A 18 -27.70 3.72 -3.66
N TYR A 19 -28.34 4.60 -2.91
CA TYR A 19 -29.74 4.94 -3.20
C TYR A 19 -29.74 6.00 -4.30
N LYS A 20 -30.59 5.80 -5.34
CA LYS A 20 -30.79 6.74 -6.46
C LYS A 20 -31.39 8.08 -5.99
N THR A 21 -30.66 8.85 -5.23
CA THR A 21 -30.95 10.25 -4.94
C THR A 21 -29.97 11.10 -5.73
N LYS A 22 -30.49 12.01 -6.53
CA LYS A 22 -29.67 13.02 -7.22
C LYS A 22 -29.02 13.90 -6.15
N MET A 23 -27.80 13.60 -5.77
CA MET A 23 -26.98 14.44 -4.90
C MET A 23 -26.57 15.70 -5.68
N ASN A 24 -26.79 16.87 -5.14
CA ASN A 24 -26.35 18.14 -5.71
C ASN A 24 -24.96 18.53 -5.15
N LEU A 25 -24.33 19.53 -5.78
CA LEU A 25 -22.99 20.00 -5.35
C LEU A 25 -22.96 20.55 -3.92
N ASN A 26 -24.07 21.08 -3.41
CA ASN A 26 -24.16 21.58 -2.03
C ASN A 26 -24.21 20.41 -1.04
N ASP A 27 -24.86 19.30 -1.39
CA ASP A 27 -24.86 18.09 -0.55
C ASP A 27 -23.45 17.50 -0.42
N LEU A 28 -22.67 17.52 -1.53
CA LEU A 28 -21.27 17.11 -1.53
C LEU A 28 -20.39 18.04 -0.67
N SER A 29 -20.61 19.37 -0.74
CA SER A 29 -19.90 20.34 0.08
C SER A 29 -20.19 20.12 1.56
N ASN A 30 -21.45 19.96 1.94
CA ASN A 30 -21.86 19.72 3.33
C ASN A 30 -21.30 18.39 3.89
N ILE A 31 -21.16 17.38 3.04
CA ILE A 31 -20.51 16.11 3.41
C ILE A 31 -19.01 16.34 3.63
N SER A 32 -18.34 17.09 2.74
CA SER A 32 -16.90 17.34 2.84
C SER A 32 -16.52 18.14 4.10
N ASP A 33 -17.38 19.06 4.54
CA ASP A 33 -17.14 19.90 5.72
C ASP A 33 -17.20 19.10 7.04
N ASN A 34 -17.82 17.93 7.03
CA ASN A 34 -17.89 17.03 8.19
C ASN A 34 -16.68 16.07 8.30
N PHE A 35 -15.80 16.01 7.30
CA PHE A 35 -14.61 15.18 7.38
C PHE A 35 -13.50 15.88 8.14
N LYS A 36 -12.97 15.21 9.16
CA LYS A 36 -11.73 15.65 9.78
C LYS A 36 -10.63 15.58 8.75
N THR A 37 -9.94 16.70 8.52
CA THR A 37 -8.75 16.73 7.68
C THR A 37 -7.69 15.82 8.32
N THR A 38 -7.28 14.78 7.62
CA THR A 38 -6.16 13.91 8.01
C THR A 38 -4.85 14.53 7.52
N GLN A 39 -3.75 14.21 8.21
CA GLN A 39 -2.43 14.57 7.72
C GLN A 39 -2.18 13.88 6.37
N LYS A 40 -1.65 14.64 5.40
CA LYS A 40 -1.31 14.10 4.08
C LYS A 40 -0.17 13.08 4.23
N MET A 41 -0.41 11.85 3.79
CA MET A 41 0.60 10.80 3.78
C MET A 41 1.54 10.96 2.58
N PRO A 42 2.84 10.69 2.74
CA PRO A 42 3.80 10.70 1.65
C PRO A 42 3.59 9.52 0.70
N VAL A 43 3.99 9.70 -0.55
CA VAL A 43 4.25 8.62 -1.50
C VAL A 43 5.76 8.39 -1.50
N LEU A 44 6.18 7.14 -1.30
CA LEU A 44 7.58 6.74 -1.26
C LEU A 44 7.91 5.92 -2.50
N PHE A 45 9.03 6.23 -3.14
CA PHE A 45 9.64 5.39 -4.17
C PHE A 45 10.96 4.86 -3.60
N LEU A 46 11.01 3.54 -3.34
CA LEU A 46 12.11 2.90 -2.64
C LEU A 46 12.71 1.78 -3.49
N GLY A 47 14.03 1.81 -3.65
CA GLY A 47 14.78 0.70 -4.23
C GLY A 47 15.15 -0.29 -3.13
N HIS A 48 14.62 -1.53 -3.17
CA HIS A 48 14.91 -2.55 -2.16
C HIS A 48 16.34 -3.11 -2.26
N GLY A 49 16.99 -2.96 -3.44
CA GLY A 49 18.34 -3.47 -3.69
C GLY A 49 18.40 -5.01 -3.69
N SER A 50 19.42 -5.58 -3.03
CA SER A 50 19.49 -7.04 -2.86
C SER A 50 18.43 -7.53 -1.86
N PRO A 51 17.79 -8.69 -2.09
CA PRO A 51 16.95 -9.35 -1.09
C PRO A 51 17.66 -9.56 0.27
N MET A 52 19.00 -9.65 0.26
CA MET A 52 19.83 -9.75 1.48
C MET A 52 19.68 -8.54 2.41
N ASN A 53 19.30 -7.38 1.90
CA ASN A 53 18.99 -6.21 2.73
C ASN A 53 17.90 -6.52 3.76
N ALA A 54 17.07 -7.54 3.54
CA ALA A 54 16.09 -7.96 4.52
C ALA A 54 16.73 -8.48 5.83
N ILE A 55 17.93 -9.06 5.78
CA ILE A 55 18.58 -9.70 6.95
C ILE A 55 19.97 -9.14 7.27
N GLU A 56 20.52 -8.29 6.43
CA GLU A 56 21.80 -7.65 6.63
C GLU A 56 21.65 -6.27 7.26
N GLU A 57 22.70 -5.80 7.92
CA GLU A 57 22.79 -4.45 8.45
C GLU A 57 23.72 -3.62 7.56
N ASN A 58 23.20 -2.56 6.96
CA ASN A 58 23.96 -1.64 6.10
C ASN A 58 23.29 -0.26 6.05
N ILE A 59 23.91 0.66 5.30
CA ILE A 59 23.44 2.06 5.19
C ILE A 59 22.04 2.17 4.55
N PHE A 60 21.67 1.25 3.65
CA PHE A 60 20.34 1.27 3.00
C PHE A 60 19.25 0.85 4.00
N VAL A 61 19.51 -0.19 4.78
CA VAL A 61 18.62 -0.66 5.86
C VAL A 61 18.45 0.41 6.93
N GLN A 62 19.52 1.10 7.31
CA GLN A 62 19.44 2.25 8.22
C GLN A 62 18.59 3.38 7.62
N GLY A 63 18.72 3.62 6.30
CA GLY A 63 17.88 4.55 5.55
C GLY A 63 16.38 4.22 5.66
N PHE A 64 15.99 2.97 5.47
CA PHE A 64 14.59 2.52 5.63
C PHE A 64 14.06 2.80 7.03
N ARG A 65 14.84 2.44 8.07
CA ARG A 65 14.46 2.68 9.48
C ARG A 65 14.37 4.17 9.83
N ASN A 66 15.17 5.01 9.19
CA ASN A 66 15.13 6.46 9.43
C ASN A 66 13.88 7.08 8.79
N ILE A 67 13.54 6.69 7.55
CA ILE A 67 12.33 7.17 6.88
C ILE A 67 11.08 6.91 7.74
N SER A 68 10.95 5.72 8.34
CA SER A 68 9.78 5.38 9.18
C SER A 68 9.63 6.27 10.41
N LYS A 69 10.71 6.88 10.89
CA LYS A 69 10.68 7.82 12.04
C LYS A 69 10.30 9.24 11.63
N GLU A 70 10.49 9.59 10.36
CA GLU A 70 10.28 10.93 9.83
C GLU A 70 8.87 11.13 9.26
N ILE A 71 8.18 10.03 8.93
CA ILE A 71 6.83 10.07 8.37
C ILE A 71 5.79 9.65 9.42
N PRO A 72 4.54 10.15 9.31
CA PRO A 72 3.45 9.67 10.16
C PRO A 72 3.23 8.18 9.97
N LYS A 73 2.88 7.46 11.06
CA LYS A 73 2.50 6.04 10.95
C LYS A 73 1.20 5.92 10.14
N PRO A 74 1.19 5.18 9.02
CA PRO A 74 -0.01 5.02 8.21
C PRO A 74 -1.01 4.05 8.87
N ASN A 75 -2.29 4.21 8.53
CA ASN A 75 -3.33 3.25 8.94
C ASN A 75 -3.32 1.99 8.06
N VAL A 76 -2.80 2.13 6.82
CA VAL A 76 -2.71 1.07 5.81
C VAL A 76 -1.64 1.44 4.78
N ILE A 77 -1.05 0.44 4.15
CA ILE A 77 -0.05 0.60 3.10
C ILE A 77 -0.58 0.00 1.80
N ILE A 78 -0.58 0.79 0.73
CA ILE A 78 -0.74 0.31 -0.64
C ILE A 78 0.66 0.21 -1.23
N CYS A 79 1.10 -1.00 -1.54
CA CYS A 79 2.41 -1.27 -2.09
C CYS A 79 2.30 -1.65 -3.57
N ILE A 80 3.16 -1.06 -4.40
CA ILE A 80 3.32 -1.46 -5.80
C ILE A 80 4.74 -2.03 -5.91
N SER A 81 4.84 -3.31 -6.28
CA SER A 81 6.13 -3.98 -6.44
C SER A 81 6.41 -4.31 -7.90
N ALA A 82 7.62 -4.03 -8.34
CA ALA A 82 8.08 -4.38 -9.67
C ALA A 82 8.18 -5.91 -9.92
N HIS A 83 8.04 -6.72 -8.86
CA HIS A 83 8.07 -8.18 -8.93
C HIS A 83 6.71 -8.80 -9.25
N TRP A 84 5.64 -8.05 -9.10
CA TRP A 84 4.30 -8.51 -9.45
C TRP A 84 3.83 -7.88 -10.77
N PHE A 85 4.41 -8.36 -11.84
CA PHE A 85 4.06 -7.94 -13.21
C PHE A 85 3.02 -8.89 -13.79
N THR A 86 1.87 -8.36 -14.25
CA THR A 86 0.72 -9.15 -14.66
C THR A 86 0.16 -8.70 -16.02
N ASN A 87 -0.62 -9.58 -16.66
CA ASN A 87 -1.44 -9.18 -17.79
C ASN A 87 -2.81 -8.71 -17.30
N GLY A 88 -2.97 -7.42 -17.11
CA GLY A 88 -4.07 -6.77 -16.41
C GLY A 88 -3.59 -6.18 -15.09
N THR A 89 -4.50 -5.59 -14.34
CA THR A 89 -4.18 -4.99 -13.03
C THR A 89 -4.90 -5.76 -11.93
N PHE A 90 -4.16 -6.15 -10.90
CA PHE A 90 -4.68 -6.93 -9.78
C PHE A 90 -4.34 -6.26 -8.45
N VAL A 91 -5.19 -6.49 -7.44
CA VAL A 91 -4.95 -6.08 -6.06
C VAL A 91 -5.11 -7.27 -5.13
N THR A 92 -4.19 -7.44 -4.18
CA THR A 92 -4.31 -8.51 -3.18
C THR A 92 -5.50 -8.24 -2.26
N ALA A 93 -6.41 -9.22 -2.15
CA ALA A 93 -7.68 -9.09 -1.44
C ALA A 93 -7.92 -10.16 -0.36
N MET A 94 -6.84 -10.75 0.18
CA MET A 94 -6.90 -11.68 1.30
C MET A 94 -6.69 -10.97 2.64
N GLU A 95 -7.23 -11.55 3.72
CA GLU A 95 -7.00 -11.05 5.09
C GLU A 95 -5.58 -11.34 5.61
N LEU A 96 -5.00 -12.44 5.17
CA LEU A 96 -3.69 -12.91 5.61
C LEU A 96 -2.80 -13.22 4.39
N PRO A 97 -2.18 -12.19 3.78
CA PRO A 97 -1.27 -12.39 2.68
C PRO A 97 -0.02 -13.17 3.15
N LYS A 98 0.34 -14.19 2.37
CA LYS A 98 1.58 -14.95 2.63
C LYS A 98 2.82 -14.13 2.28
N THR A 99 3.93 -14.39 2.96
CA THR A 99 5.25 -13.89 2.56
C THR A 99 5.76 -14.70 1.37
N ILE A 100 5.99 -14.06 0.23
CA ILE A 100 6.46 -14.72 -1.00
C ILE A 100 7.97 -14.57 -1.12
N HIS A 101 8.66 -15.70 -1.33
CA HIS A 101 10.09 -15.77 -1.58
C HIS A 101 10.34 -16.00 -3.07
N ASP A 102 10.09 -14.98 -3.88
CA ASP A 102 10.17 -14.98 -5.35
C ASP A 102 11.62 -14.80 -5.86
N PHE A 103 12.57 -15.43 -5.20
CA PHE A 103 14.00 -15.42 -5.51
C PHE A 103 14.62 -16.80 -5.31
N GLY A 104 15.86 -16.99 -5.77
CA GLY A 104 16.62 -18.23 -5.59
C GLY A 104 18.11 -17.95 -5.36
N GLY A 105 18.84 -18.97 -4.86
CA GLY A 105 20.29 -18.90 -4.70
C GLY A 105 20.79 -18.10 -3.49
N PHE A 106 19.92 -17.83 -2.51
CA PHE A 106 20.24 -17.13 -1.28
C PHE A 106 20.34 -18.08 -0.07
N PRO A 107 20.96 -17.63 1.06
CA PRO A 107 21.03 -18.43 2.29
C PRO A 107 19.65 -18.76 2.86
N GLN A 108 19.54 -19.90 3.55
CA GLN A 108 18.29 -20.37 4.18
C GLN A 108 17.69 -19.32 5.12
N ALA A 109 18.52 -18.58 5.84
CA ALA A 109 18.07 -17.52 6.75
C ALA A 109 17.17 -16.46 6.06
N LEU A 110 17.35 -16.24 4.75
CA LEU A 110 16.48 -15.33 4.01
C LEU A 110 15.11 -15.97 3.69
N PHE A 111 15.08 -17.27 3.40
CA PHE A 111 13.83 -18.02 3.18
C PHE A 111 13.03 -18.23 4.46
N ASP A 112 13.68 -18.17 5.62
CA ASP A 112 13.02 -18.30 6.93
C ASP A 112 12.32 -17.00 7.36
N VAL A 113 12.56 -15.90 6.66
CA VAL A 113 11.91 -14.62 6.97
C VAL A 113 10.40 -14.70 6.72
N GLN A 114 9.63 -14.28 7.72
CA GLN A 114 8.19 -14.08 7.58
C GLN A 114 7.85 -12.62 7.93
N TYR A 115 6.97 -12.02 7.13
CA TYR A 115 6.41 -10.70 7.40
C TYR A 115 4.89 -10.82 7.40
N LEU A 116 4.31 -11.00 8.57
CA LEU A 116 2.91 -11.41 8.76
C LEU A 116 1.95 -10.22 8.92
N ALA A 117 2.12 -9.18 8.10
CA ALA A 117 1.17 -8.10 8.07
C ALA A 117 -0.20 -8.60 7.55
N LYS A 118 -1.26 -8.08 8.14
CA LYS A 118 -2.62 -8.34 7.65
C LYS A 118 -2.83 -7.68 6.29
N GLY A 119 -3.71 -8.26 5.48
CA GLY A 119 -4.28 -7.59 4.33
C GLY A 119 -5.50 -6.75 4.72
N ASN A 120 -6.14 -6.16 3.71
CA ASN A 120 -7.38 -5.40 3.88
C ASN A 120 -8.28 -5.57 2.64
N PRO A 121 -9.17 -6.60 2.62
CA PRO A 121 -10.05 -6.86 1.48
C PRO A 121 -11.01 -5.70 1.15
N GLU A 122 -11.44 -4.94 2.16
CA GLU A 122 -12.31 -3.78 1.95
C GLU A 122 -11.57 -2.69 1.18
N LEU A 123 -10.36 -2.34 1.63
CA LEU A 123 -9.51 -1.38 0.93
C LEU A 123 -9.13 -1.87 -0.49
N ALA A 124 -8.95 -3.17 -0.69
CA ALA A 124 -8.69 -3.72 -2.02
C ALA A 124 -9.84 -3.38 -2.99
N ARG A 125 -11.09 -3.60 -2.59
CA ARG A 125 -12.28 -3.22 -3.38
C ARG A 125 -12.35 -1.72 -3.63
N GLU A 126 -12.16 -0.93 -2.60
CA GLU A 126 -12.17 0.54 -2.73
C GLU A 126 -11.06 1.03 -3.66
N THR A 127 -9.87 0.42 -3.60
CA THR A 127 -8.76 0.73 -4.51
C THR A 127 -9.14 0.41 -5.95
N ALA A 128 -9.79 -0.74 -6.21
CA ALA A 128 -10.28 -1.11 -7.53
C ALA A 128 -11.33 -0.10 -8.06
N GLU A 129 -12.24 0.32 -7.22
CA GLU A 129 -13.26 1.33 -7.58
C GLU A 129 -12.63 2.69 -7.90
N LEU A 130 -11.66 3.14 -7.09
CA LEU A 130 -10.97 4.43 -7.27
C LEU A 130 -10.14 4.48 -8.55
N LEU A 131 -9.64 3.35 -9.02
CA LEU A 131 -8.85 3.28 -10.25
C LEU A 131 -9.69 3.24 -11.53
N SER A 132 -11.03 3.22 -11.44
CA SER A 132 -11.90 3.30 -12.61
C SER A 132 -11.50 4.48 -13.52
N PRO A 133 -11.44 4.29 -14.88
CA PRO A 133 -11.95 3.16 -15.67
C PRO A 133 -10.97 1.98 -15.84
N VAL A 134 -9.84 1.95 -15.15
CA VAL A 134 -8.93 0.78 -15.17
C VAL A 134 -9.64 -0.37 -14.47
N LEU A 135 -9.76 -1.51 -15.16
CA LEU A 135 -10.27 -2.73 -14.55
C LEU A 135 -9.19 -3.29 -13.62
N VAL A 136 -9.50 -3.35 -12.33
CA VAL A 136 -8.65 -3.98 -11.31
C VAL A 136 -9.39 -5.18 -10.74
N GLU A 137 -8.76 -6.34 -10.81
CA GLU A 137 -9.31 -7.60 -10.31
C GLU A 137 -8.75 -7.94 -8.94
N GLU A 138 -9.59 -8.54 -8.07
CA GLU A 138 -9.13 -9.04 -6.77
C GLU A 138 -8.33 -10.32 -6.93
N ASP A 139 -7.12 -10.36 -6.37
CA ASP A 139 -6.30 -11.56 -6.29
C ASP A 139 -6.26 -12.09 -4.85
N HIS A 140 -6.56 -13.38 -4.70
CA HIS A 140 -6.56 -14.08 -3.41
C HIS A 140 -5.41 -15.10 -3.26
N ASN A 141 -4.46 -15.11 -4.21
CA ASN A 141 -3.43 -16.14 -4.29
C ASN A 141 -2.01 -15.59 -4.14
N TRP A 142 -1.75 -14.36 -4.58
CA TRP A 142 -0.42 -13.75 -4.49
C TRP A 142 0.01 -13.63 -3.02
N GLY A 143 0.24 -12.50 -2.52
CA GLY A 143 0.69 -12.22 -1.16
C GLY A 143 1.56 -10.97 -1.14
N LEU A 144 2.58 -10.95 -0.29
CA LEU A 144 3.60 -9.90 -0.27
C LEU A 144 4.90 -10.48 -0.81
N ASP A 145 5.36 -10.00 -1.97
CA ASP A 145 6.63 -10.42 -2.56
C ASP A 145 7.84 -9.76 -1.88
N HIS A 146 9.06 -10.20 -2.22
CA HIS A 146 10.26 -9.70 -1.55
C HIS A 146 10.53 -8.22 -1.82
N GLY A 147 10.08 -7.66 -2.92
CA GLY A 147 10.17 -6.22 -3.18
C GLY A 147 9.37 -5.41 -2.17
N ALA A 148 8.25 -5.95 -1.69
CA ALA A 148 7.44 -5.35 -0.65
C ALA A 148 7.97 -5.67 0.76
N TRP A 149 7.98 -6.95 1.17
CA TRP A 149 8.25 -7.30 2.56
C TRP A 149 9.67 -7.04 3.01
N SER A 150 10.68 -7.10 2.12
CA SER A 150 12.08 -6.86 2.51
C SER A 150 12.32 -5.42 2.98
N VAL A 151 11.56 -4.47 2.46
CA VAL A 151 11.58 -3.06 2.88
C VAL A 151 10.66 -2.82 4.06
N LEU A 152 9.41 -3.33 3.99
CA LEU A 152 8.39 -3.10 5.01
C LEU A 152 8.80 -3.62 6.39
N ARG A 153 9.54 -4.73 6.46
CA ARG A 153 10.06 -5.25 7.72
C ARG A 153 11.05 -4.31 8.44
N HIS A 154 11.65 -3.37 7.72
CA HIS A 154 12.51 -2.34 8.31
C HIS A 154 11.77 -1.04 8.61
N LEU A 155 10.79 -0.69 7.77
CA LEU A 155 9.94 0.46 8.02
C LEU A 155 8.99 0.22 9.20
N TYR A 156 8.38 -0.97 9.26
CA TYR A 156 7.35 -1.34 10.24
C TYR A 156 7.57 -2.78 10.73
N PRO A 157 8.56 -3.01 11.58
CA PRO A 157 9.00 -4.36 11.98
C PRO A 157 7.93 -5.17 12.73
N ASP A 158 6.99 -4.49 13.38
CA ASP A 158 5.92 -5.15 14.13
C ASP A 158 4.82 -5.73 13.22
N ALA A 159 4.84 -5.45 11.91
CA ALA A 159 3.86 -5.89 10.92
C ALA A 159 2.39 -5.59 11.33
N ASP A 160 2.19 -4.53 12.10
CA ASP A 160 0.90 -4.15 12.69
C ASP A 160 0.06 -3.23 11.80
N ILE A 161 0.58 -2.88 10.63
CA ILE A 161 -0.11 -2.05 9.63
C ILE A 161 -0.58 -2.97 8.50
N PRO A 162 -1.87 -2.96 8.15
CA PRO A 162 -2.37 -3.73 7.02
C PRO A 162 -1.71 -3.30 5.70
N VAL A 163 -1.43 -4.29 4.84
CA VAL A 163 -0.80 -4.06 3.54
C VAL A 163 -1.62 -4.71 2.44
N ILE A 164 -1.91 -3.96 1.39
CA ILE A 164 -2.36 -4.52 0.11
C ILE A 164 -1.30 -4.24 -0.96
N GLN A 165 -1.19 -5.15 -1.91
CA GLN A 165 -0.25 -5.01 -3.02
C GLN A 165 -1.03 -4.86 -4.32
N LEU A 166 -0.62 -3.90 -5.16
CA LEU A 166 -1.16 -3.66 -6.50
C LEU A 166 -0.12 -4.10 -7.53
N SER A 167 -0.57 -4.84 -8.55
CA SER A 167 0.30 -5.27 -9.65
C SER A 167 0.58 -4.15 -10.66
N ILE A 168 1.59 -4.35 -11.49
CA ILE A 168 1.93 -3.50 -12.64
C ILE A 168 1.87 -4.28 -13.92
#